data_2d87faec89f4104240a746d887bbcf55
#
_entry.id   2d87faec89f4104240a746d887bbcf55
#
_cell.length_a   1.000
_cell.length_b   1.000
_cell.length_c   1.000
_cell.angle_alpha   90.00
_cell.angle_beta   90.00
_cell.angle_gamma   90.00
#
_symmetry.space_group_name_H-M   'P 1'
#
loop_
_entity.id
_entity.type
_entity.pdbx_description
1 polymer ?
#
loop_
_entity_poly.entity_id
_entity_poly.type
_entity_poly.pdbx_seq_one_letter_code
_entity_poly.pdbx_strand_id
1 'polypeptide(L)'
;MVMDRVKRVLDERLVTVVPDPRQVAFQETEFYAFVHFTVNTFTDREWGDGTESPEIFNPTKLDATQWVSAIREAGMRGLILTCKHHDGFCLWPSKQTKHAVEYSPFGRDVVREVSEECRRQGIKF
;
A
#
# COMPACT_ATOMS: atom_id res chain seq x y z
N MET A 1 5.23 49.02 8.71
CA MET A 1 5.53 48.59 10.11
C MET A 1 4.70 47.37 10.52
N VAL A 2 3.37 47.35 10.48
CA VAL A 2 2.56 46.16 10.85
C VAL A 2 2.72 45.02 9.84
N MET A 3 2.70 45.30 8.54
CA MET A 3 2.86 44.26 7.48
C MET A 3 4.25 43.59 7.51
N ASP A 4 5.31 44.35 7.81
CA ASP A 4 6.67 43.79 7.92
C ASP A 4 6.79 42.83 9.10
N ARG A 5 6.12 43.13 10.22
CA ARG A 5 6.12 42.27 11.40
C ARG A 5 5.34 40.97 11.15
N VAL A 6 4.20 41.06 10.46
CA VAL A 6 3.40 39.86 10.08
C VAL A 6 4.17 38.97 9.09
N LYS A 7 4.80 39.57 8.07
CA LYS A 7 5.64 38.85 7.11
C LYS A 7 6.80 38.13 7.79
N ARG A 8 7.51 38.84 8.69
CA ARG A 8 8.63 38.26 9.44
C ARG A 8 8.22 37.08 10.33
N VAL A 9 7.07 37.20 11.03
CA VAL A 9 6.54 36.09 11.86
C VAL A 9 6.13 34.88 11.00
N LEU A 10 5.59 35.11 9.79
CA LEU A 10 5.27 34.04 8.85
C LEU A 10 6.54 33.37 8.33
N ASP A 11 7.56 34.14 7.96
CA ASP A 11 8.84 33.63 7.46
C ASP A 11 9.56 32.80 8.55
N GLU A 12 9.54 33.26 9.81
CA GLU A 12 10.08 32.51 10.95
C GLU A 12 9.33 31.19 11.18
N ARG A 13 8.01 31.14 11.00
CA ARG A 13 7.22 29.92 11.11
C ARG A 13 7.54 28.91 10.00
N LEU A 14 7.78 29.39 8.80
CA LEU A 14 8.11 28.51 7.66
C LEU A 14 9.45 27.79 7.86
N VAL A 15 10.45 28.45 8.45
CA VAL A 15 11.77 27.85 8.70
C VAL A 15 11.81 26.98 9.96
N THR A 16 10.76 26.98 10.77
CA THR A 16 10.65 26.12 11.96
C THR A 16 9.89 24.83 11.71
N VAL A 17 9.34 24.64 10.50
CA VAL A 17 8.70 23.40 10.11
C VAL A 17 9.77 22.32 9.96
N VAL A 18 9.71 21.32 10.81
CA VAL A 18 10.61 20.17 10.81
C VAL A 18 9.80 18.88 10.62
N PRO A 19 10.34 17.87 9.94
CA PRO A 19 9.65 16.61 9.79
C PRO A 19 9.48 15.89 11.14
N ASP A 20 8.35 15.21 11.29
CA ASP A 20 8.14 14.29 12.42
C ASP A 20 9.16 13.13 12.34
N PRO A 21 9.65 12.59 13.48
CA PRO A 21 10.57 11.46 13.47
C PRO A 21 10.10 10.25 12.64
N ARG A 22 8.79 10.02 12.55
CA ARG A 22 8.24 8.95 11.71
C ARG A 22 8.39 9.25 10.22
N GLN A 23 8.30 10.52 9.82
CA GLN A 23 8.55 10.94 8.43
C GLN A 23 10.03 10.76 8.08
N VAL A 24 10.94 11.12 9.00
CA VAL A 24 12.38 10.88 8.82
C VAL A 24 12.66 9.38 8.69
N ALA A 25 12.13 8.55 9.59
CA ALA A 25 12.30 7.10 9.55
C ALA A 25 11.72 6.46 8.27
N PHE A 26 10.67 7.04 7.69
CA PHE A 26 10.17 6.61 6.39
C PHE A 26 11.13 7.02 5.26
N GLN A 27 11.62 8.24 5.26
CA GLN A 27 12.61 8.74 4.30
C GLN A 27 13.88 7.87 4.29
N GLU A 28 14.36 7.48 5.48
CA GLU A 28 15.52 6.59 5.64
C GLU A 28 15.30 5.17 5.12
N THR A 29 14.06 4.79 4.82
CA THR A 29 13.76 3.52 4.15
C THR A 29 14.33 3.50 2.73
N GLU A 30 14.33 4.64 2.03
CA GLU A 30 14.92 4.93 0.71
C GLU A 30 14.44 4.00 -0.40
N PHE A 31 14.67 2.70 -0.28
CA PHE A 31 14.38 1.70 -1.29
C PHE A 31 13.33 0.70 -0.78
N TYR A 32 12.15 0.74 -1.40
CA TYR A 32 11.01 -0.11 -1.06
C TYR A 32 10.20 -0.50 -2.30
N ALA A 33 9.47 -1.61 -2.19
CA ALA A 33 8.57 -2.07 -3.23
C ALA A 33 7.19 -1.41 -3.12
N PHE A 34 6.54 -1.24 -4.26
CA PHE A 34 5.14 -0.86 -4.35
C PHE A 34 4.40 -1.91 -5.19
N VAL A 35 3.41 -2.59 -4.60
CA VAL A 35 2.72 -3.72 -5.23
C VAL A 35 1.26 -3.36 -5.48
N HIS A 36 0.86 -3.46 -6.75
CA HIS A 36 -0.52 -3.39 -7.22
C HIS A 36 -0.92 -4.78 -7.73
N PHE A 37 -1.92 -5.39 -7.11
CA PHE A 37 -2.41 -6.70 -7.52
C PHE A 37 -3.89 -6.82 -7.12
N THR A 38 -4.79 -6.62 -8.09
CA THR A 38 -6.24 -6.57 -7.87
C THR A 38 -6.97 -7.30 -8.99
N VAL A 39 -8.30 -7.16 -9.07
CA VAL A 39 -9.11 -7.65 -10.20
C VAL A 39 -8.61 -7.10 -11.54
N ASN A 40 -8.01 -5.89 -11.56
CA ASN A 40 -7.46 -5.28 -12.78
C ASN A 40 -6.34 -6.12 -13.41
N THR A 41 -5.57 -6.85 -12.60
CA THR A 41 -4.55 -7.78 -13.08
C THR A 41 -5.14 -8.85 -13.99
N PHE A 42 -6.41 -9.20 -13.82
CA PHE A 42 -7.12 -10.24 -14.58
C PHE A 42 -7.99 -9.69 -15.70
N THR A 43 -8.14 -8.38 -15.80
CA THR A 43 -8.93 -7.71 -16.84
C THR A 43 -8.08 -6.96 -17.86
N ASP A 44 -6.75 -6.96 -17.69
CA ASP A 44 -5.80 -6.19 -18.50
C ASP A 44 -6.12 -4.68 -18.53
N ARG A 45 -6.57 -4.16 -17.39
CA ARG A 45 -6.89 -2.74 -17.22
C ARG A 45 -5.98 -2.12 -16.16
N GLU A 46 -5.52 -0.93 -16.42
CA GLU A 46 -4.78 -0.14 -15.42
C GLU A 46 -5.74 0.33 -14.32
N TRP A 47 -6.92 0.79 -14.71
CA TRP A 47 -7.96 1.25 -13.80
C TRP A 47 -9.28 0.54 -14.09
N GLY A 48 -9.85 -0.05 -13.05
CA GLY A 48 -11.20 -0.58 -13.07
C GLY A 48 -12.23 0.49 -12.74
N ASP A 49 -13.48 0.18 -13.00
CA ASP A 49 -14.62 1.06 -12.75
C ASP A 49 -15.49 0.61 -11.56
N GLY A 50 -15.12 -0.50 -10.91
CA GLY A 50 -15.83 -1.06 -9.77
C GLY A 50 -17.02 -1.96 -10.14
N THR A 51 -17.18 -2.27 -11.42
CA THR A 51 -18.22 -3.20 -11.90
C THR A 51 -17.69 -4.62 -12.09
N GLU A 52 -16.38 -4.82 -11.90
CA GLU A 52 -15.73 -6.11 -12.04
C GLU A 52 -16.28 -7.10 -10.99
N SER A 53 -16.63 -8.32 -11.45
CA SER A 53 -17.06 -9.36 -10.52
C SER A 53 -15.92 -9.80 -9.61
N PRO A 54 -16.11 -9.94 -8.29
CA PRO A 54 -15.13 -10.55 -7.39
C PRO A 54 -14.66 -11.93 -7.84
N GLU A 55 -15.48 -12.66 -8.58
CA GLU A 55 -15.15 -14.01 -9.09
C GLU A 55 -13.96 -14.02 -10.05
N ILE A 56 -13.62 -12.86 -10.66
CA ILE A 56 -12.45 -12.71 -11.52
C ILE A 56 -11.15 -12.86 -10.72
N PHE A 57 -11.16 -12.47 -9.43
CA PHE A 57 -9.97 -12.55 -8.59
C PHE A 57 -9.74 -13.99 -8.11
N ASN A 58 -9.03 -14.74 -8.94
CA ASN A 58 -8.69 -16.15 -8.67
C ASN A 58 -7.20 -16.46 -8.92
N PRO A 59 -6.26 -15.86 -8.20
CA PRO A 59 -4.84 -16.16 -8.33
C PRO A 59 -4.53 -17.58 -7.84
N THR A 60 -4.12 -18.47 -8.75
CA THR A 60 -3.81 -19.86 -8.41
C THR A 60 -2.40 -20.07 -7.87
N LYS A 61 -1.52 -19.07 -7.98
CA LYS A 61 -0.10 -19.13 -7.61
C LYS A 61 0.35 -17.96 -6.75
N LEU A 62 -0.56 -17.27 -6.06
CA LEU A 62 -0.16 -16.20 -5.14
C LEU A 62 0.64 -16.81 -3.99
N ASP A 63 1.87 -16.32 -3.83
CA ASP A 63 2.81 -16.73 -2.81
C ASP A 63 3.45 -15.48 -2.18
N ALA A 64 2.93 -15.08 -1.01
CA ALA A 64 3.45 -13.93 -0.27
C ALA A 64 4.91 -14.13 0.17
N THR A 65 5.31 -15.38 0.45
CA THR A 65 6.70 -15.70 0.81
C THR A 65 7.64 -15.36 -0.35
N GLN A 66 7.27 -15.76 -1.56
CA GLN A 66 8.07 -15.51 -2.75
C GLN A 66 8.17 -13.99 -3.02
N TRP A 67 7.08 -13.25 -2.90
CA TRP A 67 7.08 -11.80 -3.09
C TRP A 67 8.03 -11.10 -2.13
N VAL A 68 7.88 -11.37 -0.85
CA VAL A 68 8.69 -10.72 0.19
C VAL A 68 10.16 -11.15 0.12
N SER A 69 10.44 -12.41 -0.23
CA SER A 69 11.82 -12.89 -0.43
C SER A 69 12.50 -12.18 -1.58
N ALA A 70 11.83 -12.01 -2.73
CA ALA A 70 12.37 -11.27 -3.87
C ALA A 70 12.66 -9.80 -3.52
N ILE A 71 11.75 -9.16 -2.78
CA ILE A 71 11.91 -7.78 -2.30
C ILE A 71 13.15 -7.67 -1.39
N ARG A 72 13.29 -8.58 -0.43
CA ARG A 72 14.43 -8.62 0.49
C ARG A 72 15.75 -8.88 -0.24
N GLU A 73 15.77 -9.83 -1.16
CA GLU A 73 16.96 -10.18 -1.94
C GLU A 73 17.41 -9.04 -2.86
N ALA A 74 16.47 -8.22 -3.33
CA ALA A 74 16.77 -6.98 -4.07
C ALA A 74 17.32 -5.86 -3.18
N GLY A 75 17.44 -6.06 -1.86
CA GLY A 75 17.93 -5.06 -0.92
C GLY A 75 16.90 -4.01 -0.49
N MET A 76 15.62 -4.22 -0.80
CA MET A 76 14.54 -3.33 -0.39
C MET A 76 14.23 -3.51 1.10
N ARG A 77 13.84 -2.41 1.77
CA ARG A 77 13.61 -2.38 3.22
C ARG A 77 12.13 -2.34 3.61
N GLY A 78 11.27 -2.11 2.64
CA GLY A 78 9.83 -1.99 2.86
C GLY A 78 9.00 -2.47 1.68
N LEU A 79 7.73 -2.72 1.94
CA LEU A 79 6.71 -3.04 0.96
C LEU A 79 5.46 -2.21 1.23
N ILE A 80 4.96 -1.53 0.21
CA ILE A 80 3.66 -0.87 0.20
C ILE A 80 2.74 -1.72 -0.67
N LEU A 81 1.68 -2.27 -0.08
CA LEU A 81 0.64 -2.99 -0.82
C LEU A 81 -0.56 -2.07 -1.03
N THR A 82 -1.01 -1.93 -2.26
CA THR A 82 -2.30 -1.30 -2.55
C THR A 82 -3.43 -2.25 -2.16
N CYS A 83 -3.91 -2.13 -0.92
CA CYS A 83 -4.94 -3.02 -0.37
C CYS A 83 -6.30 -2.84 -1.06
N LYS A 84 -6.55 -1.67 -1.63
CA LYS A 84 -7.74 -1.30 -2.40
C LYS A 84 -7.33 -0.31 -3.48
N HIS A 85 -7.53 -0.68 -4.73
CA HIS A 85 -7.18 0.16 -5.89
C HIS A 85 -8.41 0.94 -6.41
N HIS A 86 -8.30 1.56 -7.60
CA HIS A 86 -9.39 2.33 -8.24
C HIS A 86 -10.63 1.50 -8.51
N ASP A 87 -10.48 0.19 -8.77
CA ASP A 87 -11.58 -0.77 -8.92
C ASP A 87 -12.44 -0.93 -7.66
N GLY A 88 -11.93 -0.48 -6.50
CA GLY A 88 -12.63 -0.58 -5.22
C GLY A 88 -12.63 -1.99 -4.61
N PHE A 89 -11.94 -2.98 -5.22
CA PHE A 89 -11.85 -4.33 -4.68
C PHE A 89 -10.95 -4.37 -3.44
N CYS A 90 -11.47 -4.94 -2.34
CA CYS A 90 -10.75 -5.05 -1.08
C CYS A 90 -9.98 -6.37 -1.03
N LEU A 91 -8.65 -6.31 -0.89
CA LEU A 91 -7.78 -7.48 -0.72
C LEU A 91 -7.85 -8.11 0.69
N TRP A 92 -8.77 -7.65 1.54
CA TRP A 92 -9.06 -8.17 2.86
C TRP A 92 -10.57 -8.38 3.04
N PRO A 93 -11.04 -9.25 3.95
CA PRO A 93 -12.44 -9.38 4.29
C PRO A 93 -13.03 -8.07 4.80
N SER A 94 -14.10 -7.58 4.18
CA SER A 94 -14.69 -6.28 4.49
C SER A 94 -16.17 -6.40 4.82
N LYS A 95 -16.58 -5.87 5.98
CA LYS A 95 -17.98 -5.77 6.36
C LYS A 95 -18.75 -4.66 5.63
N GLN A 96 -18.06 -3.80 4.88
CA GLN A 96 -18.62 -2.61 4.26
C GLN A 96 -19.05 -2.83 2.81
N THR A 97 -18.51 -3.86 2.16
CA THR A 97 -18.77 -4.15 0.74
C THR A 97 -18.63 -5.62 0.45
N LYS A 98 -19.39 -6.09 -0.55
CA LYS A 98 -19.21 -7.44 -1.13
C LYS A 98 -18.15 -7.47 -2.23
N HIS A 99 -17.63 -6.32 -2.64
CA HIS A 99 -16.51 -6.23 -3.59
C HIS A 99 -15.19 -6.43 -2.85
N ALA A 100 -14.97 -7.66 -2.37
CA ALA A 100 -13.88 -8.02 -1.49
C ALA A 100 -13.45 -9.48 -1.71
N VAL A 101 -12.24 -9.79 -1.33
CA VAL A 101 -11.59 -11.10 -1.51
C VAL A 101 -12.38 -12.27 -0.93
N GLU A 102 -13.14 -12.09 0.15
CA GLU A 102 -13.97 -13.13 0.75
C GLU A 102 -15.12 -13.61 -0.16
N TYR A 103 -15.50 -12.79 -1.16
CA TYR A 103 -16.52 -13.11 -2.17
C TYR A 103 -15.90 -13.60 -3.50
N SER A 104 -14.59 -13.77 -3.53
CA SER A 104 -13.86 -14.33 -4.67
C SER A 104 -13.60 -15.82 -4.50
N PRO A 105 -13.33 -16.58 -5.59
CA PRO A 105 -12.88 -17.96 -5.49
C PRO A 105 -11.59 -18.14 -4.70
N PHE A 106 -10.75 -17.10 -4.65
CA PHE A 106 -9.50 -17.11 -3.88
C PHE A 106 -9.75 -17.14 -2.37
N GLY A 107 -10.67 -16.33 -1.85
CA GLY A 107 -11.19 -16.37 -0.47
C GLY A 107 -10.20 -16.10 0.66
N ARG A 108 -8.92 -15.82 0.35
CA ARG A 108 -7.85 -15.62 1.35
C ARG A 108 -7.56 -14.14 1.54
N ASP A 109 -7.19 -13.74 2.76
CA ASP A 109 -6.82 -12.36 3.11
C ASP A 109 -5.39 -12.05 2.66
N VAL A 110 -5.25 -11.44 1.48
CA VAL A 110 -3.95 -11.08 0.90
C VAL A 110 -3.19 -10.08 1.78
N VAL A 111 -3.90 -9.10 2.37
CA VAL A 111 -3.29 -8.09 3.22
C VAL A 111 -2.65 -8.74 4.45
N ARG A 112 -3.38 -9.64 5.08
CA ARG A 112 -2.89 -10.40 6.23
C ARG A 112 -1.67 -11.25 5.86
N GLU A 113 -1.76 -12.05 4.78
CA GLU A 113 -0.67 -12.93 4.36
C GLU A 113 0.62 -12.16 4.07
N VAL A 114 0.52 -11.06 3.31
CA VAL A 114 1.68 -10.23 2.98
C VAL A 114 2.25 -9.54 4.21
N SER A 115 1.40 -9.00 5.10
CA SER A 115 1.87 -8.32 6.31
C SER A 115 2.54 -9.28 7.31
N GLU A 116 2.01 -10.50 7.48
CA GLU A 116 2.60 -11.52 8.32
C GLU A 116 3.96 -11.97 7.78
N GLU A 117 4.06 -12.12 6.47
CA GLU A 117 5.28 -12.49 5.80
C GLU A 117 6.35 -11.38 5.85
N CYS A 118 5.97 -10.12 5.66
CA CYS A 118 6.85 -8.98 5.85
C CYS A 118 7.44 -8.95 7.26
N ARG A 119 6.61 -9.19 8.28
CA ARG A 119 7.07 -9.28 9.67
C ARG A 119 8.07 -10.42 9.88
N ARG A 120 7.79 -11.59 9.29
CA ARG A 120 8.66 -12.78 9.40
C ARG A 120 10.03 -12.55 8.76
N GLN A 121 10.09 -11.81 7.66
CA GLN A 121 11.32 -11.56 6.91
C GLN A 121 12.00 -10.22 7.26
N GLY A 122 11.46 -9.43 8.20
CA GLY A 122 12.05 -8.16 8.63
C GLY A 122 11.89 -7.01 7.63
N ILE A 123 10.89 -7.09 6.75
CA ILE A 123 10.51 -6.02 5.81
C ILE A 123 9.44 -5.14 6.45
N LYS A 124 9.57 -3.81 6.35
CA LYS A 124 8.52 -2.88 6.78
C LYS A 124 7.29 -3.03 5.87
N PHE A 125 6.08 -3.06 6.47
CA PHE A 125 4.81 -3.12 5.76
C PHE A 125 3.96 -1.89 6.08
#